data_97ce2b59c2764398dc835b9a2a270408
#
_entry.id   97ce2b59c2764398dc835b9a2a270408
#
_cell.length_a   1.000
_cell.length_b   1.000
_cell.length_c   1.000
_cell.angle_alpha   90.00
_cell.angle_beta   90.00
_cell.angle_gamma   90.00
#
_symmetry.space_group_name_H-M   'P 1'
#
loop_
_entity.id
_entity.type
_entity.pdbx_description
1 polymer ?
#
loop_
_entity_poly.entity_id
_entity_poly.type
_entity_poly.pdbx_seq_one_letter_code
_entity_poly.pdbx_strand_id
1 'polypeptide(L)'
;MKTTTLFAAVVAAACAGSAFAAATVNVKYNGTGAGKTVKVSYFGSEKNLFAGQLKHTLTGATGSYAWTNKQWLTYCTDLSQYVTSTTKVYTFDTLPNMPGNAPMGADKAAVVQNLFNFANGAQVASGITGDYAAAFQLAIWEVVTDYSSSSSLAGLSLTSGNFKAKNSNGSALSSGITNAYNTLMTGAFSSMSTSVQVLGVSSCDYQDQIFQVPAPGSLALAGLGGLMMKRRRTSK
;
A
#
# COMPACT_ATOMS: atom_id res chain seq x y z
N MET A 1 -35.09 29.90 -59.51
CA MET A 1 -34.82 29.00 -58.37
C MET A 1 -33.43 29.30 -57.88
N LYS A 2 -33.29 29.88 -56.71
CA LYS A 2 -31.97 30.19 -56.08
C LYS A 2 -31.73 29.15 -54.99
N THR A 3 -30.72 28.32 -55.19
CA THR A 3 -30.29 27.28 -54.26
C THR A 3 -29.31 27.89 -53.26
N THR A 4 -29.70 27.97 -51.97
CA THR A 4 -28.88 28.43 -50.85
C THR A 4 -28.18 27.25 -50.25
N THR A 5 -26.85 27.19 -50.38
CA THR A 5 -26.01 26.17 -49.77
C THR A 5 -25.67 26.58 -48.34
N LEU A 6 -26.13 25.84 -47.35
CA LEU A 6 -25.76 25.99 -45.93
C LEU A 6 -24.42 25.32 -45.71
N PHE A 7 -23.40 26.06 -45.31
CA PHE A 7 -22.13 25.53 -44.76
C PHE A 7 -22.31 25.23 -43.27
N ALA A 8 -22.31 23.97 -42.90
CA ALA A 8 -22.21 23.56 -41.51
C ALA A 8 -20.77 23.62 -41.06
N ALA A 9 -20.42 24.57 -40.20
CA ALA A 9 -19.11 24.60 -39.54
C ALA A 9 -19.09 23.59 -38.40
N VAL A 10 -18.31 22.51 -38.53
CA VAL A 10 -18.02 21.56 -37.46
C VAL A 10 -16.93 22.17 -36.58
N VAL A 11 -17.33 22.65 -35.40
CA VAL A 11 -16.38 23.05 -34.33
C VAL A 11 -15.86 21.77 -33.66
N ALA A 12 -14.67 21.34 -34.03
CA ALA A 12 -13.93 20.30 -33.32
C ALA A 12 -13.41 20.91 -32.01
N ALA A 13 -14.11 20.69 -30.89
CA ALA A 13 -13.59 20.97 -29.57
C ALA A 13 -12.47 19.97 -29.27
N ALA A 14 -11.22 20.41 -29.39
CA ALA A 14 -10.04 19.68 -28.92
C ALA A 14 -10.13 19.64 -27.40
N CYS A 15 -10.51 18.49 -26.83
CA CYS A 15 -10.31 18.19 -25.42
C CYS A 15 -8.79 18.02 -25.18
N ALA A 16 -8.12 19.14 -24.93
CA ALA A 16 -6.77 19.12 -24.36
C ALA A 16 -6.91 18.61 -22.92
N GLY A 17 -6.90 17.30 -22.73
CA GLY A 17 -6.73 16.68 -21.43
C GLY A 17 -5.38 17.16 -20.88
N SER A 18 -5.41 17.95 -19.81
CA SER A 18 -4.20 18.26 -19.06
C SER A 18 -3.64 16.96 -18.53
N ALA A 19 -2.58 16.44 -19.14
CA ALA A 19 -1.79 15.37 -18.57
C ALA A 19 -1.16 15.94 -17.29
N PHE A 20 -1.77 15.74 -16.13
CA PHE A 20 -1.12 16.00 -14.87
C PHE A 20 0.07 15.04 -14.79
N ALA A 21 1.29 15.59 -14.76
CA ALA A 21 2.47 14.79 -14.49
C ALA A 21 2.24 14.07 -13.16
N ALA A 22 2.35 12.75 -13.16
CA ALA A 22 2.22 11.96 -11.96
C ALA A 22 3.23 12.44 -10.91
N ALA A 23 2.79 12.63 -9.67
CA ALA A 23 3.65 13.12 -8.61
C ALA A 23 4.73 12.07 -8.29
N THR A 24 6.00 12.48 -8.33
CA THR A 24 7.13 11.60 -8.10
C THR A 24 7.77 11.83 -6.74
N VAL A 25 8.52 10.83 -6.28
CA VAL A 25 9.27 10.86 -5.02
C VAL A 25 10.50 9.98 -5.12
N ASN A 26 11.58 10.38 -4.48
CA ASN A 26 12.77 9.55 -4.32
C ASN A 26 12.56 8.60 -3.14
N VAL A 27 12.72 7.30 -3.37
CA VAL A 27 12.55 6.24 -2.36
C VAL A 27 13.86 5.51 -2.17
N LYS A 28 14.23 5.28 -0.91
CA LYS A 28 15.41 4.51 -0.51
C LYS A 28 15.01 3.48 0.54
N TYR A 29 15.34 2.21 0.30
CA TYR A 29 15.20 1.16 1.30
C TYR A 29 16.31 1.25 2.35
N ASN A 30 15.93 1.21 3.63
CA ASN A 30 16.84 1.35 4.79
C ASN A 30 16.84 0.11 5.71
N GLY A 31 16.31 -1.02 5.24
CA GLY A 31 16.26 -2.25 6.01
C GLY A 31 14.85 -2.65 6.44
N THR A 32 14.78 -3.73 7.21
CA THR A 32 13.54 -4.31 7.71
C THR A 32 13.13 -3.72 9.05
N GLY A 33 11.82 -3.75 9.33
CA GLY A 33 11.25 -3.61 10.66
C GLY A 33 10.91 -4.97 11.27
N ALA A 34 9.76 -5.04 11.98
CA ALA A 34 9.24 -6.31 12.49
C ALA A 34 8.79 -7.21 11.34
N GLY A 35 9.02 -8.52 11.47
CA GLY A 35 8.66 -9.50 10.44
C GLY A 35 9.39 -10.83 10.63
N LYS A 36 9.19 -11.72 9.68
CA LYS A 36 9.83 -13.05 9.64
C LYS A 36 10.28 -13.39 8.22
N THR A 37 11.34 -14.14 8.09
CA THR A 37 11.68 -14.81 6.84
C THR A 37 10.78 -16.03 6.68
N VAL A 38 10.07 -16.10 5.57
CA VAL A 38 9.15 -17.18 5.22
C VAL A 38 9.50 -17.74 3.85
N LYS A 39 9.13 -18.99 3.60
CA LYS A 39 9.15 -19.58 2.26
C LYS A 39 7.81 -19.33 1.62
N VAL A 40 7.81 -18.59 0.53
CA VAL A 40 6.64 -18.27 -0.28
C VAL A 40 6.67 -19.10 -1.57
N SER A 41 5.52 -19.66 -1.94
CA SER A 41 5.26 -20.19 -3.28
C SER A 41 4.34 -19.24 -4.00
N TYR A 42 4.78 -18.69 -5.11
CA TYR A 42 4.04 -17.77 -5.96
C TYR A 42 3.96 -18.34 -7.38
N PHE A 43 2.77 -18.72 -7.81
CA PHE A 43 2.53 -19.45 -9.06
C PHE A 43 3.48 -20.66 -9.24
N GLY A 44 3.70 -21.42 -8.14
CA GLY A 44 4.56 -22.59 -8.11
C GLY A 44 6.07 -22.33 -7.96
N SER A 45 6.52 -21.07 -8.03
CA SER A 45 7.92 -20.71 -7.78
C SER A 45 8.14 -20.45 -6.28
N GLU A 46 9.06 -21.18 -5.66
CA GLU A 46 9.38 -21.03 -4.23
C GLU A 46 10.58 -20.10 -4.00
N LYS A 47 10.45 -19.21 -3.01
CA LYS A 47 11.52 -18.29 -2.58
C LYS A 47 11.44 -18.07 -1.06
N ASN A 48 12.60 -17.86 -0.43
CA ASN A 48 12.64 -17.33 0.93
C ASN A 48 12.62 -15.80 0.86
N LEU A 49 11.59 -15.20 1.45
CA LEU A 49 11.35 -13.76 1.45
C LEU A 49 11.11 -13.25 2.87
N PHE A 50 11.45 -12.01 3.13
CA PHE A 50 11.07 -11.34 4.35
C PHE A 50 9.61 -10.87 4.24
N ALA A 51 8.74 -11.38 5.10
CA ALA A 51 7.37 -10.91 5.26
C ALA A 51 7.30 -10.00 6.48
N GLY A 52 6.86 -8.75 6.30
CA GLY A 52 6.75 -7.78 7.39
C GLY A 52 7.01 -6.35 6.96
N GLN A 53 7.32 -5.53 7.96
CA GLN A 53 7.61 -4.11 7.76
C GLN A 53 8.93 -3.90 7.02
N LEU A 54 8.90 -3.01 6.04
CA LEU A 54 10.09 -2.46 5.40
C LEU A 54 10.26 -0.99 5.79
N LYS A 55 11.48 -0.52 5.91
CA LYS A 55 11.80 0.89 6.21
C LYS A 55 12.20 1.58 4.93
N HIS A 56 11.43 2.58 4.52
CA HIS A 56 11.74 3.39 3.35
C HIS A 56 11.82 4.87 3.72
N THR A 57 12.86 5.55 3.28
CA THR A 57 12.94 7.03 3.34
C THR A 57 12.46 7.60 2.02
N LEU A 58 11.48 8.47 2.10
CA LEU A 58 10.95 9.26 0.99
C LEU A 58 11.53 10.68 1.05
N THR A 59 11.97 11.20 -0.10
CA THR A 59 12.54 12.56 -0.24
C THR A 59 12.17 13.18 -1.59
N GLY A 60 12.20 14.51 -1.66
CA GLY A 60 11.96 15.22 -2.93
C GLY A 60 10.50 15.26 -3.37
N ALA A 61 9.56 14.77 -2.57
CA ALA A 61 8.13 14.97 -2.83
C ALA A 61 7.76 16.45 -2.66
N THR A 62 6.93 16.96 -3.56
CA THR A 62 6.51 18.37 -3.59
C THR A 62 4.99 18.52 -3.52
N GLY A 63 4.51 19.75 -3.40
CA GLY A 63 3.09 20.07 -3.39
C GLY A 63 2.33 19.37 -2.27
N SER A 64 1.21 18.75 -2.61
CA SER A 64 0.34 18.04 -1.66
C SER A 64 0.99 16.81 -1.03
N TYR A 65 2.12 16.32 -1.55
CA TYR A 65 2.86 15.17 -1.03
C TYR A 65 4.11 15.54 -0.21
N ALA A 66 4.46 16.84 -0.06
CA ALA A 66 5.67 17.28 0.64
C ALA A 66 5.79 16.74 2.08
N TRP A 67 4.66 16.49 2.75
CA TRP A 67 4.59 15.92 4.09
C TRP A 67 5.06 14.46 4.17
N THR A 68 5.20 13.77 3.04
CA THR A 68 5.70 12.38 2.98
C THR A 68 7.22 12.30 3.09
N ASN A 69 7.96 13.41 2.98
CA ASN A 69 9.43 13.45 3.03
C ASN A 69 9.97 13.08 4.41
N LYS A 70 9.96 11.81 4.74
CA LYS A 70 10.48 11.20 5.97
C LYS A 70 10.62 9.69 5.83
N GLN A 71 11.03 9.01 6.88
CA GLN A 71 11.02 7.55 6.93
C GLN A 71 9.62 7.03 7.24
N TRP A 72 9.24 5.97 6.52
CA TRP A 72 7.99 5.24 6.66
C TRP A 72 8.24 3.75 6.93
N LEU A 73 7.32 3.14 7.67
CA LEU A 73 7.13 1.69 7.67
C LEU A 73 6.13 1.36 6.57
N THR A 74 6.56 0.53 5.63
CA THR A 74 5.81 0.16 4.43
C THR A 74 5.61 -1.34 4.36
N TYR A 75 4.67 -1.74 3.52
CA TYR A 75 4.41 -3.13 3.16
C TYR A 75 4.44 -3.26 1.62
N CYS A 76 4.91 -4.39 1.18
CA CYS A 76 5.09 -4.71 -0.24
C CYS A 76 3.78 -5.20 -0.86
N THR A 77 3.47 -4.78 -2.09
CA THR A 77 2.36 -5.32 -2.87
C THR A 77 2.80 -6.29 -3.96
N ASP A 78 4.08 -6.39 -4.21
CA ASP A 78 4.66 -7.07 -5.37
C ASP A 78 5.62 -8.18 -4.92
N LEU A 79 5.51 -9.35 -5.56
CA LEU A 79 6.37 -10.52 -5.34
C LEU A 79 7.38 -10.76 -6.47
N SER A 80 7.29 -10.00 -7.55
CA SER A 80 8.13 -10.16 -8.75
C SER A 80 9.36 -9.28 -8.73
N GLN A 81 9.35 -8.19 -7.94
CA GLN A 81 10.43 -7.22 -7.86
C GLN A 81 11.09 -7.21 -6.46
N TYR A 82 12.23 -6.54 -6.36
CA TYR A 82 13.00 -6.43 -5.11
C TYR A 82 13.23 -4.97 -4.72
N VAL A 83 13.39 -4.73 -3.44
CA VAL A 83 13.82 -3.43 -2.90
C VAL A 83 15.27 -3.14 -3.25
N THR A 84 15.63 -1.84 -3.28
CA THR A 84 17.01 -1.41 -3.47
C THR A 84 17.44 -0.39 -2.42
N SER A 85 18.66 -0.51 -1.92
CA SER A 85 19.27 0.46 -1.01
C SER A 85 19.75 1.74 -1.72
N THR A 86 19.79 1.72 -3.07
CA THR A 86 20.03 2.91 -3.87
C THR A 86 18.75 3.73 -3.97
N THR A 87 18.84 5.04 -3.84
CA THR A 87 17.70 5.94 -4.04
C THR A 87 17.20 5.87 -5.48
N LYS A 88 15.91 5.67 -5.66
CA LYS A 88 15.24 5.57 -6.96
C LYS A 88 14.00 6.43 -7.00
N VAL A 89 13.63 6.85 -8.21
CA VAL A 89 12.39 7.62 -8.43
C VAL A 89 11.22 6.65 -8.51
N TYR A 90 10.18 6.96 -7.75
CA TYR A 90 8.88 6.28 -7.74
C TYR A 90 7.78 7.29 -8.06
N THR A 91 6.62 6.78 -8.43
CA THR A 91 5.41 7.57 -8.62
C THR A 91 4.44 7.29 -7.48
N PHE A 92 3.80 8.34 -6.93
CA PHE A 92 2.68 8.13 -6.00
C PHE A 92 1.50 7.52 -6.73
N ASP A 93 0.87 6.54 -6.09
CA ASP A 93 -0.25 5.84 -6.69
C ASP A 93 -1.30 5.44 -5.64
N THR A 94 -2.46 5.03 -6.13
CA THR A 94 -3.58 4.54 -5.32
C THR A 94 -3.60 3.01 -5.30
N LEU A 95 -4.21 2.41 -4.28
CA LEU A 95 -4.27 0.96 -4.13
C LEU A 95 -4.75 0.21 -5.39
N PRO A 96 -5.81 0.63 -6.10
CA PRO A 96 -6.26 -0.08 -7.30
C PRO A 96 -5.21 -0.21 -8.41
N ASN A 97 -4.29 0.73 -8.49
CA ASN A 97 -3.21 0.75 -9.48
C ASN A 97 -1.93 0.02 -9.02
N MET A 98 -1.92 -0.46 -7.77
CA MET A 98 -0.79 -1.17 -7.18
C MET A 98 -0.96 -2.71 -7.29
N PRO A 99 0.13 -3.48 -7.50
CA PRO A 99 1.42 -3.00 -7.98
C PRO A 99 1.36 -2.48 -9.41
N GLY A 100 2.24 -1.53 -9.76
CA GLY A 100 2.17 -0.82 -11.05
C GLY A 100 2.31 -1.72 -12.29
N ASN A 101 3.02 -2.84 -12.18
CA ASN A 101 3.21 -3.81 -13.27
C ASN A 101 2.06 -4.83 -13.41
N ALA A 102 1.21 -4.98 -12.36
CA ALA A 102 0.07 -5.89 -12.34
C ALA A 102 -1.02 -5.36 -11.40
N PRO A 103 -1.73 -4.28 -11.78
CA PRO A 103 -2.68 -3.59 -10.91
C PRO A 103 -3.72 -4.53 -10.30
N MET A 104 -3.92 -4.43 -8.98
CA MET A 104 -4.86 -5.28 -8.25
C MET A 104 -6.33 -4.98 -8.57
N GLY A 105 -6.62 -3.80 -9.09
CA GLY A 105 -7.99 -3.36 -9.37
C GLY A 105 -8.79 -2.99 -8.12
N ALA A 106 -10.03 -2.55 -8.32
CA ALA A 106 -10.86 -1.99 -7.25
C ALA A 106 -11.23 -3.02 -6.17
N ASP A 107 -11.57 -4.25 -6.56
CA ASP A 107 -12.07 -5.29 -5.64
C ASP A 107 -10.98 -5.73 -4.64
N LYS A 108 -9.79 -6.05 -5.12
CA LYS A 108 -8.64 -6.40 -4.27
C LYS A 108 -8.20 -5.21 -3.42
N ALA A 109 -8.17 -4.01 -4.01
CA ALA A 109 -7.84 -2.78 -3.31
C ALA A 109 -8.79 -2.50 -2.13
N ALA A 110 -10.08 -2.79 -2.28
CA ALA A 110 -11.05 -2.66 -1.19
C ALA A 110 -10.72 -3.60 -0.03
N VAL A 111 -10.34 -4.85 -0.29
CA VAL A 111 -9.96 -5.81 0.76
C VAL A 111 -8.63 -5.41 1.42
N VAL A 112 -7.63 -4.98 0.64
CA VAL A 112 -6.37 -4.44 1.20
C VAL A 112 -6.64 -3.19 2.04
N GLN A 113 -7.49 -2.27 1.59
CA GLN A 113 -7.91 -1.12 2.37
C GLN A 113 -8.56 -1.53 3.69
N ASN A 114 -9.40 -2.55 3.67
CA ASN A 114 -10.05 -3.08 4.87
C ASN A 114 -9.07 -3.75 5.83
N LEU A 115 -8.00 -4.39 5.35
CA LEU A 115 -6.91 -4.87 6.21
C LEU A 115 -6.29 -3.71 7.03
N PHE A 116 -6.01 -2.58 6.37
CA PHE A 116 -5.50 -1.38 7.04
C PHE A 116 -6.53 -0.76 7.97
N ASN A 117 -7.80 -0.70 7.58
CA ASN A 117 -8.89 -0.20 8.42
C ASN A 117 -9.04 -1.03 9.70
N PHE A 118 -9.02 -2.36 9.58
CA PHE A 118 -9.11 -3.28 10.72
C PHE A 118 -7.88 -3.16 11.64
N ALA A 119 -6.68 -3.16 11.08
CA ALA A 119 -5.46 -3.01 11.84
C ALA A 119 -5.35 -1.64 12.53
N ASN A 120 -5.92 -0.58 11.93
CA ASN A 120 -6.03 0.78 12.45
C ASN A 120 -4.74 1.30 13.11
N GLY A 121 -3.61 1.11 12.44
CA GLY A 121 -2.28 1.52 12.92
C GLY A 121 -1.52 0.45 13.71
N ALA A 122 -2.16 -0.66 14.12
CA ALA A 122 -1.47 -1.74 14.82
C ALA A 122 -0.30 -2.32 14.00
N GLN A 123 -0.45 -2.39 12.66
CA GLN A 123 0.58 -2.91 11.75
C GLN A 123 1.86 -2.04 11.70
N VAL A 124 1.82 -0.80 12.19
CA VAL A 124 2.97 0.11 12.26
C VAL A 124 3.27 0.57 13.69
N ALA A 125 2.61 0.00 14.69
CA ALA A 125 2.80 0.34 16.09
C ALA A 125 4.20 -0.03 16.59
N SER A 126 4.71 0.73 17.56
CA SER A 126 5.95 0.39 18.25
C SER A 126 5.76 -0.90 19.07
N GLY A 127 6.73 -1.82 19.00
CA GLY A 127 6.68 -3.08 19.75
C GLY A 127 5.81 -4.17 19.11
N ILE A 128 5.31 -3.97 17.89
CA ILE A 128 4.61 -5.01 17.13
C ILE A 128 5.46 -6.28 17.02
N THR A 129 4.83 -7.45 17.17
CA THR A 129 5.54 -8.72 17.03
C THR A 129 5.90 -9.03 15.58
N GLY A 130 6.99 -9.75 15.37
CA GLY A 130 7.36 -10.23 14.03
C GLY A 130 6.29 -11.13 13.40
N ASP A 131 5.56 -11.90 14.21
CA ASP A 131 4.49 -12.77 13.74
C ASP A 131 3.29 -11.97 13.20
N TYR A 132 2.87 -10.90 13.91
CA TYR A 132 1.78 -10.04 13.43
C TYR A 132 2.16 -9.28 12.16
N ALA A 133 3.38 -8.71 12.12
CA ALA A 133 3.86 -8.00 10.94
C ALA A 133 3.99 -8.93 9.71
N ALA A 134 4.46 -10.18 9.94
CA ALA A 134 4.51 -11.19 8.89
C ALA A 134 3.10 -11.57 8.41
N ALA A 135 2.16 -11.80 9.33
CA ALA A 135 0.78 -12.11 9.00
C ALA A 135 0.11 -11.01 8.17
N PHE A 136 0.36 -9.74 8.52
CA PHE A 136 -0.18 -8.59 7.77
C PHE A 136 0.37 -8.54 6.34
N GLN A 137 1.68 -8.75 6.16
CA GLN A 137 2.29 -8.81 4.83
C GLN A 137 1.78 -10.00 4.02
N LEU A 138 1.63 -11.18 4.65
CA LEU A 138 1.10 -12.38 4.00
C LEU A 138 -0.35 -12.18 3.56
N ALA A 139 -1.18 -11.49 4.37
CA ALA A 139 -2.55 -11.15 4.02
C ALA A 139 -2.63 -10.24 2.79
N ILE A 140 -1.75 -9.24 2.66
CA ILE A 140 -1.67 -8.40 1.46
C ILE A 140 -1.33 -9.26 0.23
N TRP A 141 -0.29 -10.09 0.30
CA TRP A 141 0.13 -10.92 -0.84
C TRP A 141 -0.92 -11.93 -1.25
N GLU A 142 -1.62 -12.54 -0.28
CA GLU A 142 -2.73 -13.45 -0.54
C GLU A 142 -3.86 -12.75 -1.30
N VAL A 143 -4.30 -11.57 -0.81
CA VAL A 143 -5.35 -10.79 -1.47
C VAL A 143 -4.93 -10.36 -2.88
N VAL A 144 -3.73 -9.83 -3.03
CA VAL A 144 -3.23 -9.36 -4.34
C VAL A 144 -3.14 -10.52 -5.33
N THR A 145 -2.80 -11.73 -4.88
CA THR A 145 -2.61 -12.90 -5.75
C THR A 145 -3.93 -13.63 -6.00
N ASP A 146 -4.61 -14.08 -4.95
CA ASP A 146 -5.66 -15.10 -5.05
C ASP A 146 -7.09 -14.58 -4.86
N TYR A 147 -7.29 -13.36 -4.33
CA TYR A 147 -8.64 -12.82 -4.19
C TYR A 147 -9.25 -12.45 -5.54
N SER A 148 -10.52 -12.79 -5.69
CA SER A 148 -11.41 -12.29 -6.74
C SER A 148 -12.76 -11.92 -6.13
N SER A 149 -13.56 -11.07 -6.77
CA SER A 149 -14.89 -10.66 -6.27
C SER A 149 -15.88 -11.81 -6.12
N SER A 150 -15.65 -12.93 -6.83
CA SER A 150 -16.40 -14.17 -6.66
C SER A 150 -15.88 -15.05 -5.51
N SER A 151 -14.72 -14.73 -4.92
CA SER A 151 -14.14 -15.48 -3.81
C SER A 151 -14.76 -15.03 -2.48
N SER A 152 -15.03 -16.00 -1.61
CA SER A 152 -15.30 -15.71 -0.20
C SER A 152 -13.99 -15.75 0.60
N LEU A 153 -14.05 -15.32 1.87
CA LEU A 153 -12.95 -15.48 2.82
C LEU A 153 -12.45 -16.95 2.88
N ALA A 154 -13.36 -17.91 2.78
CA ALA A 154 -13.03 -19.34 2.83
C ALA A 154 -12.15 -19.81 1.64
N GLY A 155 -12.09 -19.04 0.55
CA GLY A 155 -11.23 -19.34 -0.61
C GLY A 155 -9.79 -18.83 -0.44
N LEU A 156 -9.50 -18.03 0.59
CA LEU A 156 -8.17 -17.45 0.83
C LEU A 156 -7.43 -18.25 1.91
N SER A 157 -6.27 -18.79 1.56
CA SER A 157 -5.54 -19.70 2.44
C SER A 157 -4.05 -19.72 2.16
N LEU A 158 -3.23 -19.52 3.17
CA LEU A 158 -1.77 -19.61 3.06
C LEU A 158 -1.23 -21.01 2.72
N THR A 159 -2.11 -22.02 2.60
CA THR A 159 -1.72 -23.41 2.30
C THR A 159 -2.20 -23.91 0.94
N SER A 160 -3.05 -23.15 0.25
CA SER A 160 -3.61 -23.49 -1.06
C SER A 160 -3.67 -22.26 -1.98
N GLY A 161 -3.94 -22.44 -3.27
CA GLY A 161 -3.99 -21.35 -4.24
C GLY A 161 -2.67 -21.13 -4.99
N ASN A 162 -2.57 -20.00 -5.67
CA ASN A 162 -1.37 -19.56 -6.37
C ASN A 162 -0.32 -18.96 -5.43
N PHE A 163 -0.78 -18.38 -4.32
CA PHE A 163 0.06 -17.92 -3.21
C PHE A 163 -0.01 -18.92 -2.06
N LYS A 164 1.15 -19.34 -1.55
CA LYS A 164 1.26 -20.18 -0.34
C LYS A 164 2.46 -19.74 0.48
N ALA A 165 2.41 -19.96 1.79
CA ALA A 165 3.49 -19.61 2.69
C ALA A 165 3.75 -20.71 3.74
N LYS A 166 5.03 -20.90 4.05
CA LYS A 166 5.56 -21.81 5.09
C LYS A 166 6.66 -21.10 5.87
N ASN A 167 7.10 -21.66 6.96
CA ASN A 167 8.35 -21.25 7.58
C ASN A 167 9.53 -21.40 6.59
N SER A 168 10.58 -20.62 6.77
CA SER A 168 11.75 -20.63 5.89
C SER A 168 12.42 -22.01 5.74
N ASN A 169 12.27 -22.87 6.74
CA ASN A 169 12.74 -24.27 6.72
C ASN A 169 11.77 -25.25 6.05
N GLY A 170 10.61 -24.76 5.54
CA GLY A 170 9.59 -25.57 4.89
C GLY A 170 8.53 -26.18 5.82
N SER A 171 8.65 -26.03 7.14
CA SER A 171 7.61 -26.43 8.09
C SER A 171 6.38 -25.52 8.03
N ALA A 172 5.28 -25.94 8.66
CA ALA A 172 4.08 -25.09 8.80
C ALA A 172 4.43 -23.76 9.49
N LEU A 173 3.71 -22.69 9.14
CA LEU A 173 3.83 -21.40 9.81
C LEU A 173 3.55 -21.53 11.31
N SER A 174 4.15 -20.66 12.11
CA SER A 174 3.89 -20.60 13.55
C SER A 174 2.41 -20.31 13.82
N SER A 175 1.90 -20.79 14.97
CA SER A 175 0.54 -20.45 15.41
C SER A 175 0.33 -18.94 15.57
N GLY A 176 1.39 -18.19 15.96
CA GLY A 176 1.36 -16.76 16.05
C GLY A 176 1.05 -16.09 14.71
N ILE A 177 1.72 -16.50 13.63
CA ILE A 177 1.46 -15.99 12.27
C ILE A 177 0.07 -16.43 11.82
N THR A 178 -0.29 -17.72 11.96
CA THR A 178 -1.56 -18.25 11.46
C THR A 178 -2.76 -17.61 12.15
N ASN A 179 -2.72 -17.46 13.48
CA ASN A 179 -3.80 -16.84 14.25
C ASN A 179 -3.96 -15.34 13.89
N ALA A 180 -2.84 -14.61 13.78
CA ALA A 180 -2.87 -13.21 13.38
C ALA A 180 -3.41 -13.04 11.95
N TYR A 181 -2.99 -13.91 11.01
CA TYR A 181 -3.51 -13.91 9.63
C TYR A 181 -5.02 -14.13 9.60
N ASN A 182 -5.52 -15.15 10.29
CA ASN A 182 -6.95 -15.46 10.34
C ASN A 182 -7.76 -14.30 10.94
N THR A 183 -7.24 -13.66 12.01
CA THR A 183 -7.88 -12.49 12.64
C THR A 183 -7.93 -11.31 11.66
N LEU A 184 -6.82 -11.02 10.98
CA LEU A 184 -6.74 -9.92 10.01
C LEU A 184 -7.68 -10.15 8.82
N MET A 185 -7.69 -11.36 8.27
CA MET A 185 -8.56 -11.69 7.14
C MET A 185 -10.04 -11.66 7.53
N THR A 186 -10.41 -12.22 8.69
CA THR A 186 -11.79 -12.12 9.20
C THR A 186 -12.19 -10.66 9.38
N GLY A 187 -11.30 -9.84 9.94
CA GLY A 187 -11.53 -8.40 10.11
C GLY A 187 -11.74 -7.68 8.77
N ALA A 188 -10.90 -7.95 7.77
CA ALA A 188 -10.98 -7.30 6.45
C ALA A 188 -12.30 -7.57 5.70
N PHE A 189 -12.97 -8.68 5.99
CA PHE A 189 -14.27 -9.04 5.41
C PHE A 189 -15.46 -8.66 6.31
N SER A 190 -15.22 -8.05 7.46
CA SER A 190 -16.26 -7.51 8.34
C SER A 190 -16.60 -6.06 7.94
N SER A 191 -17.79 -5.60 8.33
CA SER A 191 -18.16 -4.19 8.18
C SER A 191 -17.25 -3.31 9.04
N MET A 192 -16.57 -2.35 8.42
CA MET A 192 -15.62 -1.46 9.08
C MET A 192 -16.20 -0.05 9.20
N SER A 193 -16.12 0.53 10.39
CA SER A 193 -16.44 1.94 10.63
C SER A 193 -15.22 2.87 10.55
N THR A 194 -14.02 2.31 10.70
CA THR A 194 -12.77 3.06 10.64
C THR A 194 -12.28 3.13 9.21
N SER A 195 -11.90 4.33 8.75
CA SER A 195 -11.26 4.53 7.46
C SER A 195 -9.92 5.21 7.68
N VAL A 196 -8.83 4.49 7.39
CA VAL A 196 -7.48 5.04 7.35
C VAL A 196 -7.10 5.33 5.91
N GLN A 197 -6.22 6.29 5.69
CA GLN A 197 -5.68 6.52 4.36
C GLN A 197 -4.47 5.63 4.10
N VAL A 198 -4.41 5.04 2.90
CA VAL A 198 -3.28 4.26 2.41
C VAL A 198 -2.78 4.91 1.14
N LEU A 199 -1.48 5.08 1.06
CA LEU A 199 -0.80 5.65 -0.09
C LEU A 199 0.19 4.62 -0.64
N GLY A 200 0.29 4.56 -1.97
CA GLY A 200 1.24 3.73 -2.69
C GLY A 200 2.38 4.53 -3.31
N VAL A 201 3.51 3.87 -3.49
CA VAL A 201 4.59 4.33 -4.36
C VAL A 201 4.99 3.18 -5.27
N SER A 202 4.96 3.40 -6.58
CA SER A 202 5.20 2.40 -7.63
C SER A 202 6.42 2.71 -8.47
N SER A 203 7.08 1.66 -8.96
CA SER A 203 8.23 1.73 -9.86
C SER A 203 8.16 0.62 -10.90
N CYS A 204 8.55 0.88 -12.14
CA CYS A 204 8.65 -0.16 -13.17
C CYS A 204 9.72 -1.22 -12.86
N ASP A 205 10.76 -0.87 -12.11
CA ASP A 205 11.96 -1.69 -11.92
C ASP A 205 12.14 -2.22 -10.50
N TYR A 206 11.46 -1.63 -9.52
CA TYR A 206 11.67 -1.92 -8.09
C TYR A 206 10.37 -2.16 -7.38
N GLN A 207 10.44 -2.94 -6.30
CA GLN A 207 9.31 -3.39 -5.52
C GLN A 207 8.42 -2.26 -5.02
N ASP A 208 7.15 -2.35 -5.34
CA ASP A 208 6.11 -1.40 -4.99
C ASP A 208 5.71 -1.48 -3.52
N GLN A 209 5.47 -0.32 -2.92
CA GLN A 209 5.25 -0.19 -1.49
C GLN A 209 3.95 0.56 -1.18
N ILE A 210 3.25 0.12 -0.14
CA ILE A 210 2.10 0.82 0.42
C ILE A 210 2.32 1.12 1.89
N PHE A 211 1.74 2.21 2.37
CA PHE A 211 1.85 2.62 3.77
C PHE A 211 0.64 3.43 4.21
N GLN A 212 0.31 3.30 5.50
CA GLN A 212 -0.73 4.10 6.12
C GLN A 212 -0.24 5.51 6.36
N VAL A 213 -1.04 6.49 5.96
CA VAL A 213 -0.79 7.90 6.25
C VAL A 213 -1.63 8.37 7.44
N PRO A 214 -1.17 9.37 8.20
CA PRO A 214 -1.96 9.96 9.27
C PRO A 214 -3.27 10.52 8.73
N ALA A 215 -4.36 10.33 9.47
CA ALA A 215 -5.64 10.93 9.09
C ALA A 215 -5.51 12.47 8.99
N PRO A 216 -6.18 13.13 8.02
CA PRO A 216 -6.08 14.58 7.81
C PRO A 216 -6.32 15.41 9.08
N GLY A 217 -7.19 14.95 9.97
CA GLY A 217 -7.47 15.59 11.25
C GLY A 217 -6.29 15.59 12.23
N SER A 218 -5.44 14.56 12.22
CA SER A 218 -4.25 14.52 13.10
C SER A 218 -3.16 15.50 12.65
N LEU A 219 -3.05 15.77 11.36
CA LEU A 219 -2.14 16.80 10.83
C LEU A 219 -2.65 18.21 11.14
N ALA A 220 -3.96 18.45 11.08
CA ALA A 220 -4.57 19.72 11.47
C ALA A 220 -4.39 20.02 12.97
N LEU A 221 -4.56 19.02 13.84
CA LEU A 221 -4.33 19.19 15.29
C LEU A 221 -2.87 19.47 15.62
N ALA A 222 -1.93 18.80 14.98
CA ALA A 222 -0.50 19.05 15.15
C ALA A 222 -0.10 20.48 14.71
N GLY A 223 -0.68 20.97 13.62
CA GLY A 223 -0.51 22.34 13.14
C GLY A 223 -1.06 23.39 14.12
N LEU A 224 -2.25 23.18 14.66
CA LEU A 224 -2.88 24.07 15.64
C LEU A 224 -2.13 24.05 16.99
N GLY A 225 -1.68 22.88 17.46
CA GLY A 225 -0.86 22.74 18.67
C GLY A 225 0.47 23.48 18.55
N GLY A 226 1.14 23.42 17.39
CA GLY A 226 2.36 24.16 17.11
C GLY A 226 2.18 25.68 17.11
N LEU A 227 1.06 26.18 16.59
CA LEU A 227 0.71 27.61 16.63
C LEU A 227 0.42 28.11 18.05
N MET A 228 -0.24 27.31 18.89
CA MET A 228 -0.50 27.68 20.29
C MET A 228 0.78 27.69 21.14
N MET A 229 1.72 26.76 20.91
CA MET A 229 3.02 26.78 21.60
C MET A 229 3.87 27.98 21.21
N LYS A 230 3.84 28.42 19.96
CA LYS A 230 4.58 29.60 19.50
C LYS A 230 4.03 30.90 20.12
N ARG A 231 2.70 30.96 20.34
CA ARG A 231 2.06 32.15 20.95
C ARG A 231 2.40 32.34 22.45
N ARG A 232 2.69 31.24 23.18
CA ARG A 232 3.10 31.31 24.58
C ARG A 232 4.55 31.77 24.81
N ARG A 233 5.41 31.73 23.81
CA ARG A 233 6.82 32.14 23.89
C ARG A 233 7.07 33.62 23.59
N THR A 234 6.08 34.39 23.13
CA THR A 234 6.21 35.80 22.74
C THR A 234 5.62 36.76 23.78
N SER A 235 5.19 36.26 24.96
CA SER A 235 4.70 37.08 26.07
C SER A 235 5.70 37.05 27.20
N LYS A 236 6.84 37.71 27.02
CA LYS A 236 7.74 38.25 28.08
C LYS A 236 8.25 39.59 27.64
#